data_c6c197da8cce3e954a625a4b8eea1c17
#
_entry.id   c6c197da8cce3e954a625a4b8eea1c17
#
_cell.length_a   1.000
_cell.length_b   1.000
_cell.length_c   1.000
_cell.angle_alpha   90.00
_cell.angle_beta   90.00
_cell.angle_gamma   90.00
#
_symmetry.space_group_name_H-M   'P 1'
#
loop_
_entity.id
_entity.type
_entity.pdbx_description
1 polymer ?
#
loop_
_entity_poly.entity_id
_entity_poly.type
_entity_poly.pdbx_seq_one_letter_code
_entity_poly.pdbx_strand_id
1 'polypeptide(L)'
;VVLTIAATGSEMSNSSVITKEDGWIKRGYRNDYGRPRFAIMNPELTMTLPDYQTACGCTDILMHTLERYFTNGGNMEITDSIAEGLMRTVIENARILINDPKNYDARAEVMWAGSLSHNGLTGCGAVVGGDFASHALEHEIGGLFDVAHGAGLAAIWGSWARYVYKDCLPRFEKFAMNVMRVDPEGTADDVALRGIEAIEDFFRELKMPTSIHELGIDPTDEELKLMAHKCSIGCKGSKGSAKVLHEEDMYKIYKAAL
;
A
#
# COMPACT_ATOMS: atom_id res chain seq x y z
N VAL A 1 -21.19 9.99 1.77
CA VAL A 1 -20.70 8.62 1.98
C VAL A 1 -21.09 8.14 3.36
N VAL A 2 -21.49 6.88 3.48
CA VAL A 2 -21.56 6.14 4.75
C VAL A 2 -20.47 5.07 4.67
N LEU A 3 -19.48 5.16 5.55
CA LEU A 3 -18.31 4.30 5.48
C LEU A 3 -18.59 2.95 6.16
N THR A 4 -18.46 1.85 5.44
CA THR A 4 -18.69 0.48 5.91
C THR A 4 -17.43 -0.37 5.94
N ILE A 5 -16.34 0.13 5.34
CA ILE A 5 -14.99 -0.47 5.38
C ILE A 5 -13.95 0.65 5.42
N ALA A 6 -13.01 0.56 6.33
CA ALA A 6 -11.83 1.43 6.36
C ALA A 6 -10.73 0.80 5.50
N ALA A 7 -10.36 1.45 4.39
CA ALA A 7 -9.35 1.02 3.43
C ALA A 7 -8.90 2.20 2.57
N THR A 8 -9.51 2.38 1.41
CA THR A 8 -9.11 3.34 0.36
C THR A 8 -9.42 4.82 0.65
N GLY A 9 -9.91 5.16 1.85
CA GLY A 9 -10.22 6.54 2.20
C GLY A 9 -11.30 7.19 1.33
N SER A 10 -12.31 6.42 0.89
CA SER A 10 -13.36 6.89 -0.02
C SER A 10 -14.15 8.09 0.51
N GLU A 11 -14.18 8.27 1.83
CA GLU A 11 -14.81 9.38 2.55
C GLU A 11 -14.09 10.72 2.36
N MET A 12 -12.82 10.70 1.98
CA MET A 12 -12.00 11.90 1.71
C MET A 12 -11.39 11.91 0.30
N SER A 13 -11.58 10.84 -0.47
CA SER A 13 -10.95 10.67 -1.78
C SER A 13 -11.65 11.47 -2.89
N ASN A 14 -10.88 11.89 -3.87
CA ASN A 14 -11.35 12.40 -5.16
C ASN A 14 -11.09 11.40 -6.29
N SER A 15 -10.72 10.16 -5.94
CA SER A 15 -10.38 9.13 -6.90
C SER A 15 -11.37 7.97 -6.86
N SER A 16 -11.52 7.31 -7.98
CA SER A 16 -12.19 6.02 -8.14
C SER A 16 -11.36 5.14 -9.06
N VAL A 17 -11.41 3.83 -8.85
CA VAL A 17 -10.74 2.84 -9.70
C VAL A 17 -11.80 1.99 -10.36
N ILE A 18 -11.70 1.82 -11.68
CA ILE A 18 -12.67 1.09 -12.49
C ILE A 18 -11.91 0.06 -13.34
N THR A 19 -12.47 -1.14 -13.45
CA THR A 19 -11.97 -2.17 -14.35
C THR A 19 -12.84 -2.20 -15.62
N LYS A 20 -12.22 -2.00 -16.79
CA LYS A 20 -12.82 -2.25 -18.09
C LYS A 20 -12.65 -3.73 -18.39
N GLU A 21 -13.76 -4.48 -18.52
CA GLU A 21 -13.74 -5.92 -18.78
C GLU A 21 -13.08 -6.28 -20.11
N ASP A 22 -13.30 -5.46 -21.17
CA ASP A 22 -12.59 -5.60 -22.42
C ASP A 22 -11.09 -5.29 -22.21
N GLY A 23 -10.26 -6.33 -22.13
CA GLY A 23 -8.83 -6.29 -21.87
C GLY A 23 -8.43 -6.25 -20.40
N TRP A 24 -9.39 -6.36 -19.46
CA TRP A 24 -9.13 -6.37 -18.01
C TRP A 24 -8.23 -5.22 -17.57
N ILE A 25 -8.64 -3.99 -17.92
CA ILE A 25 -7.86 -2.77 -17.68
C ILE A 25 -8.38 -2.07 -16.44
N LYS A 26 -7.67 -2.21 -15.31
CA LYS A 26 -7.97 -1.55 -14.02
C LYS A 26 -7.24 -0.20 -13.97
N ARG A 27 -7.97 0.92 -13.88
CA ARG A 27 -7.39 2.28 -13.92
C ARG A 27 -8.08 3.22 -12.95
N GLY A 28 -7.26 4.09 -12.36
CA GLY A 28 -7.73 5.18 -11.52
C GLY A 28 -8.18 6.40 -12.32
N TYR A 29 -9.25 7.01 -11.86
CA TYR A 29 -9.75 8.31 -12.32
C TYR A 29 -9.82 9.27 -11.15
N ARG A 30 -9.40 10.53 -11.33
CA ARG A 30 -9.42 11.56 -10.29
C ARG A 30 -10.20 12.79 -10.75
N ASN A 31 -11.12 13.24 -9.90
CA ASN A 31 -11.88 14.46 -10.13
C ASN A 31 -12.40 15.01 -8.78
N ASP A 32 -12.16 16.30 -8.51
CA ASP A 32 -12.57 16.91 -7.24
C ASP A 32 -14.09 17.00 -7.06
N TYR A 33 -14.87 16.94 -8.13
CA TYR A 33 -16.32 16.80 -8.03
C TYR A 33 -16.80 15.46 -7.45
N GLY A 34 -15.94 14.42 -7.48
CA GLY A 34 -16.19 13.12 -6.87
C GLY A 34 -16.00 13.10 -5.35
N ARG A 35 -15.42 14.14 -4.76
CA ARG A 35 -15.21 14.22 -3.31
C ARG A 35 -16.54 14.28 -2.57
N PRO A 36 -16.77 13.42 -1.57
CA PRO A 36 -17.97 13.50 -0.74
C PRO A 36 -18.08 14.84 -0.03
N ARG A 37 -19.26 15.41 0.03
CA ARG A 37 -19.53 16.65 0.78
C ARG A 37 -19.61 16.43 2.28
N PHE A 38 -19.96 15.22 2.70
CA PHE A 38 -19.92 14.76 4.09
C PHE A 38 -19.78 13.25 4.12
N ALA A 39 -19.28 12.74 5.24
CA ALA A 39 -19.14 11.33 5.51
C ALA A 39 -19.70 10.97 6.87
N ILE A 40 -20.40 9.85 6.97
CA ILE A 40 -20.80 9.21 8.22
C ILE A 40 -19.79 8.11 8.48
N MET A 41 -19.03 8.29 9.56
CA MET A 41 -17.94 7.42 9.97
C MET A 41 -18.24 6.82 11.32
N ASN A 42 -19.10 5.79 11.35
CA ASN A 42 -19.41 5.05 12.57
C ASN A 42 -18.62 3.73 12.56
N PRO A 43 -17.65 3.53 13.49
CA PRO A 43 -16.84 2.31 13.57
C PRO A 43 -17.68 1.03 13.70
N GLU A 44 -18.85 1.08 14.33
CA GLU A 44 -19.75 -0.08 14.46
C GLU A 44 -20.16 -0.68 13.10
N LEU A 45 -20.26 0.13 12.05
CA LEU A 45 -20.61 -0.33 10.71
C LEU A 45 -19.54 -1.23 10.09
N THR A 46 -18.33 -1.22 10.63
CA THR A 46 -17.21 -2.07 10.18
C THR A 46 -17.07 -3.38 10.97
N MET A 47 -17.81 -3.53 12.09
CA MET A 47 -17.67 -4.69 13.00
C MET A 47 -18.18 -6.01 12.39
N THR A 48 -18.91 -5.96 11.29
CA THR A 48 -19.42 -7.13 10.58
C THR A 48 -18.55 -7.58 9.41
N LEU A 49 -17.45 -6.84 9.15
CA LEU A 49 -16.49 -7.22 8.11
C LEU A 49 -15.83 -8.56 8.45
N PRO A 50 -15.66 -9.46 7.47
CA PRO A 50 -14.79 -10.61 7.63
C PRO A 50 -13.36 -10.18 8.00
N ASP A 51 -12.67 -11.01 8.78
CA ASP A 51 -11.30 -10.74 9.23
C ASP A 51 -10.36 -10.44 8.05
N TYR A 52 -10.49 -11.23 6.98
CA TYR A 52 -9.72 -11.01 5.73
C TYR A 52 -9.93 -9.62 5.13
N GLN A 53 -11.15 -9.13 5.08
CA GLN A 53 -11.44 -7.79 4.55
C GLN A 53 -10.93 -6.68 5.49
N THR A 54 -10.96 -6.91 6.80
CA THR A 54 -10.35 -6.01 7.78
C THR A 54 -8.83 -5.94 7.59
N ALA A 55 -8.17 -7.08 7.41
CA ALA A 55 -6.74 -7.16 7.15
C ALA A 55 -6.36 -6.50 5.81
N CYS A 56 -7.13 -6.74 4.74
CA CYS A 56 -6.96 -6.05 3.46
C CYS A 56 -7.08 -4.53 3.60
N GLY A 57 -8.05 -4.06 4.40
CA GLY A 57 -8.26 -2.62 4.64
C GLY A 57 -7.08 -2.00 5.39
N CYS A 58 -6.61 -2.61 6.46
CA CYS A 58 -5.42 -2.14 7.21
C CYS A 58 -4.17 -2.11 6.32
N THR A 59 -3.98 -3.13 5.49
CA THR A 59 -2.88 -3.19 4.52
C THR A 59 -2.96 -2.04 3.51
N ASP A 60 -4.12 -1.76 2.94
CA ASP A 60 -4.32 -0.68 1.97
C ASP A 60 -4.06 0.70 2.58
N ILE A 61 -4.51 0.94 3.83
CA ILE A 61 -4.21 2.18 4.57
C ILE A 61 -2.70 2.36 4.75
N LEU A 62 -1.98 1.30 5.13
CA LEU A 62 -0.53 1.33 5.23
C LEU A 62 0.12 1.64 3.88
N MET A 63 -0.31 0.96 2.81
CA MET A 63 0.24 1.14 1.47
C MET A 63 0.07 2.58 0.97
N HIS A 64 -1.09 3.20 1.17
CA HIS A 64 -1.30 4.60 0.81
C HIS A 64 -0.32 5.55 1.51
N THR A 65 0.03 5.25 2.77
CA THR A 65 1.00 6.03 3.54
C THR A 65 2.43 5.73 3.11
N LEU A 66 2.79 4.45 2.97
CA LEU A 66 4.11 3.99 2.53
C LEU A 66 4.49 4.57 1.16
N GLU A 67 3.57 4.58 0.20
CA GLU A 67 3.83 5.09 -1.14
C GLU A 67 3.96 6.61 -1.21
N ARG A 68 3.52 7.34 -0.19
CA ARG A 68 3.85 8.77 -0.02
C ARG A 68 5.14 8.97 0.77
N TYR A 69 5.46 8.03 1.65
CA TYR A 69 6.65 8.07 2.49
C TYR A 69 7.92 7.73 1.70
N PHE A 70 7.91 6.70 0.86
CA PHE A 70 9.06 6.30 0.02
C PHE A 70 9.17 7.20 -1.20
N THR A 71 9.80 8.36 -1.01
CA THR A 71 10.04 9.35 -2.06
C THR A 71 11.43 9.93 -1.94
N ASN A 72 12.04 10.29 -3.05
CA ASN A 72 13.33 10.96 -3.08
C ASN A 72 13.17 12.48 -3.13
N GLY A 73 13.99 13.18 -2.34
CA GLY A 73 14.06 14.62 -2.28
C GLY A 73 13.00 15.28 -1.37
N GLY A 74 13.35 16.49 -0.95
CA GLY A 74 12.53 17.31 -0.06
C GLY A 74 12.83 17.10 1.43
N ASN A 75 12.60 18.16 2.21
CA ASN A 75 12.59 18.08 3.67
C ASN A 75 11.13 17.92 4.12
N MET A 76 10.79 16.77 4.70
CA MET A 76 9.44 16.40 5.07
C MET A 76 9.32 16.01 6.55
N GLU A 77 10.11 16.60 7.43
CA GLU A 77 10.27 16.15 8.82
C GLU A 77 8.95 16.04 9.58
N ILE A 78 8.09 17.07 9.52
CA ILE A 78 6.74 17.03 10.12
C ILE A 78 5.86 15.99 9.44
N THR A 79 5.86 15.96 8.11
CA THR A 79 5.05 15.03 7.32
C THR A 79 5.48 13.58 7.58
N ASP A 80 6.78 13.34 7.68
CA ASP A 80 7.32 12.03 8.04
C ASP A 80 6.85 11.60 9.43
N SER A 81 6.95 12.49 10.43
CA SER A 81 6.53 12.19 11.80
C SER A 81 5.03 11.83 11.88
N ILE A 82 4.18 12.53 11.09
CA ILE A 82 2.75 12.22 10.97
C ILE A 82 2.54 10.85 10.31
N ALA A 83 3.24 10.60 9.19
CA ALA A 83 3.14 9.33 8.44
C ALA A 83 3.62 8.14 9.30
N GLU A 84 4.75 8.27 10.00
CA GLU A 84 5.29 7.26 10.89
C GLU A 84 4.35 6.97 12.06
N GLY A 85 3.77 8.00 12.67
CA GLY A 85 2.75 7.86 13.72
C GLY A 85 1.51 7.13 13.21
N LEU A 86 0.99 7.51 12.04
CA LEU A 86 -0.15 6.86 11.41
C LEU A 86 0.12 5.37 11.16
N MET A 87 1.27 5.04 10.55
CA MET A 87 1.63 3.65 10.25
C MET A 87 1.71 2.80 11.52
N ARG A 88 2.36 3.30 12.59
CA ARG A 88 2.40 2.58 13.88
C ARG A 88 1.01 2.37 14.46
N THR A 89 0.16 3.38 14.44
CA THR A 89 -1.22 3.28 14.93
C THR A 89 -2.00 2.20 14.17
N VAL A 90 -1.86 2.15 12.84
CA VAL A 90 -2.53 1.11 12.03
C VAL A 90 -2.00 -0.28 12.37
N ILE A 91 -0.68 -0.47 12.48
CA ILE A 91 -0.05 -1.74 12.83
C ILE A 91 -0.54 -2.24 14.20
N GLU A 92 -0.53 -1.37 15.21
CA GLU A 92 -0.95 -1.72 16.57
C GLU A 92 -2.45 -2.09 16.62
N ASN A 93 -3.30 -1.29 15.99
CA ASN A 93 -4.74 -1.53 16.01
C ASN A 93 -5.16 -2.71 15.10
N ALA A 94 -4.47 -2.96 13.99
CA ALA A 94 -4.68 -4.17 13.20
C ALA A 94 -4.40 -5.43 14.03
N ARG A 95 -3.33 -5.47 14.84
CA ARG A 95 -3.05 -6.55 15.78
C ARG A 95 -4.13 -6.75 16.83
N ILE A 96 -4.76 -5.68 17.30
CA ILE A 96 -5.93 -5.80 18.17
C ILE A 96 -7.09 -6.46 17.42
N LEU A 97 -7.38 -5.99 16.20
CA LEU A 97 -8.55 -6.42 15.43
C LEU A 97 -8.50 -7.88 14.97
N ILE A 98 -7.33 -8.49 14.78
CA ILE A 98 -7.23 -9.93 14.49
C ILE A 98 -7.61 -10.80 15.68
N ASN A 99 -7.54 -10.29 16.91
CA ASN A 99 -7.88 -11.00 18.14
C ASN A 99 -9.25 -10.58 18.70
N ASP A 100 -9.63 -9.32 18.51
CA ASP A 100 -10.91 -8.72 18.93
C ASP A 100 -11.52 -7.93 17.78
N PRO A 101 -12.17 -8.58 16.81
CA PRO A 101 -12.71 -7.92 15.60
C PRO A 101 -13.79 -6.87 15.87
N LYS A 102 -14.36 -6.84 17.07
CA LYS A 102 -15.40 -5.90 17.48
C LYS A 102 -14.90 -4.79 18.40
N ASN A 103 -13.59 -4.67 18.60
CA ASN A 103 -13.01 -3.60 19.40
C ASN A 103 -13.33 -2.25 18.78
N TYR A 104 -14.17 -1.47 19.46
CA TYR A 104 -14.65 -0.19 18.94
C TYR A 104 -13.50 0.80 18.74
N ASP A 105 -12.62 0.93 19.74
CA ASP A 105 -11.52 1.91 19.71
C ASP A 105 -10.54 1.60 18.58
N ALA A 106 -10.17 0.33 18.41
CA ALA A 106 -9.31 -0.08 17.32
C ALA A 106 -9.96 0.14 15.93
N ARG A 107 -11.29 -0.10 15.80
CA ARG A 107 -12.03 0.22 14.57
C ARG A 107 -12.04 1.72 14.29
N ALA A 108 -12.21 2.53 15.32
CA ALA A 108 -12.22 4.00 15.21
C ALA A 108 -10.86 4.54 14.77
N GLU A 109 -9.77 4.05 15.36
CA GLU A 109 -8.40 4.45 15.01
C GLU A 109 -8.06 4.06 13.56
N VAL A 110 -8.35 2.82 13.14
CA VAL A 110 -8.14 2.39 11.75
C VAL A 110 -8.99 3.19 10.78
N MET A 111 -10.24 3.49 11.11
CA MET A 111 -11.12 4.29 10.27
C MET A 111 -10.60 5.71 10.07
N TRP A 112 -10.13 6.35 11.14
CA TRP A 112 -9.56 7.69 11.05
C TRP A 112 -8.22 7.69 10.32
N ALA A 113 -7.36 6.71 10.57
CA ALA A 113 -6.11 6.53 9.85
C ALA A 113 -6.34 6.36 8.34
N GLY A 114 -7.39 5.65 7.93
CA GLY A 114 -7.79 5.50 6.53
C GLY A 114 -8.02 6.84 5.84
N SER A 115 -8.77 7.75 6.48
CA SER A 115 -8.99 9.10 5.97
C SER A 115 -7.69 9.88 5.82
N LEU A 116 -6.83 9.85 6.84
CA LEU A 116 -5.56 10.60 6.85
C LEU A 116 -4.54 10.03 5.87
N SER A 117 -4.53 8.71 5.66
CA SER A 117 -3.65 8.06 4.70
C SER A 117 -3.93 8.49 3.26
N HIS A 118 -5.18 8.87 2.95
CA HIS A 118 -5.62 9.12 1.56
C HIS A 118 -5.93 10.59 1.24
N ASN A 119 -6.03 11.48 2.22
CA ASN A 119 -6.34 12.90 1.99
C ASN A 119 -5.16 13.74 1.46
N GLY A 120 -3.96 13.14 1.34
CA GLY A 120 -2.76 13.79 0.84
C GLY A 120 -1.83 14.33 1.94
N LEU A 121 -2.26 14.34 3.21
CA LEU A 121 -1.47 14.89 4.33
C LEU A 121 -0.09 14.24 4.45
N THR A 122 -0.03 12.91 4.34
CA THR A 122 1.22 12.12 4.46
C THR A 122 2.18 12.27 3.28
N GLY A 123 1.84 13.08 2.28
CA GLY A 123 2.67 13.40 1.11
C GLY A 123 3.00 14.88 0.97
N CYS A 124 2.64 15.72 1.95
CA CYS A 124 2.93 17.14 1.89
C CYS A 124 4.43 17.41 1.90
N GLY A 125 4.91 18.26 0.98
CA GLY A 125 6.33 18.61 0.85
C GLY A 125 7.15 17.65 -0.03
N ALA A 126 6.57 16.57 -0.55
CA ALA A 126 7.25 15.69 -1.50
C ALA A 126 7.50 16.43 -2.84
N VAL A 127 8.78 16.58 -3.20
CA VAL A 127 9.18 17.34 -4.41
C VAL A 127 8.79 16.58 -5.69
N VAL A 128 8.98 15.27 -5.69
CA VAL A 128 8.69 14.41 -6.86
C VAL A 128 7.36 13.67 -6.73
N GLY A 129 6.57 13.95 -5.67
CA GLY A 129 5.33 13.24 -5.39
C GLY A 129 5.53 11.87 -4.72
N GLY A 130 4.45 11.14 -4.52
CA GLY A 130 4.49 9.78 -3.99
C GLY A 130 4.88 8.75 -5.05
N ASP A 131 5.37 7.60 -4.63
CA ASP A 131 5.82 6.50 -5.48
C ASP A 131 4.68 5.88 -6.29
N PHE A 132 3.72 5.26 -5.59
CA PHE A 132 2.56 4.58 -6.18
C PHE A 132 2.90 3.50 -7.22
N ALA A 133 4.11 2.93 -7.16
CA ALA A 133 4.49 1.82 -8.03
C ALA A 133 3.83 0.51 -7.58
N SER A 134 3.75 0.24 -6.27
CA SER A 134 3.09 -0.97 -5.75
C SER A 134 1.60 -1.00 -6.13
N HIS A 135 0.89 0.13 -6.03
CA HIS A 135 -0.50 0.22 -6.50
C HIS A 135 -0.62 0.02 -8.01
N ALA A 136 0.30 0.59 -8.80
CA ALA A 136 0.28 0.42 -10.25
C ALA A 136 0.51 -1.04 -10.65
N LEU A 137 1.43 -1.73 -9.99
CA LEU A 137 1.70 -3.15 -10.18
C LEU A 137 0.50 -4.00 -9.75
N GLU A 138 -0.08 -3.71 -8.57
CA GLU A 138 -1.25 -4.44 -8.07
C GLU A 138 -2.46 -4.29 -8.98
N HIS A 139 -2.68 -3.13 -9.58
CA HIS A 139 -3.80 -2.92 -10.50
C HIS A 139 -3.82 -3.93 -11.65
N GLU A 140 -2.67 -4.40 -12.12
CA GLU A 140 -2.63 -5.42 -13.18
C GLU A 140 -2.90 -6.82 -12.62
N ILE A 141 -2.42 -7.13 -11.38
CA ILE A 141 -2.75 -8.39 -10.71
C ILE A 141 -4.26 -8.44 -10.43
N GLY A 142 -4.79 -7.43 -9.76
CA GLY A 142 -6.21 -7.35 -9.44
C GLY A 142 -7.11 -7.22 -10.66
N GLY A 143 -6.62 -6.60 -11.75
CA GLY A 143 -7.34 -6.50 -13.01
C GLY A 143 -7.45 -7.84 -13.75
N LEU A 144 -6.40 -8.64 -13.76
CA LEU A 144 -6.34 -9.90 -14.49
C LEU A 144 -6.91 -11.09 -13.71
N PHE A 145 -6.70 -11.12 -12.38
CA PHE A 145 -7.01 -12.28 -11.54
C PHE A 145 -8.11 -12.03 -10.50
N ASP A 146 -8.68 -10.81 -10.46
CA ASP A 146 -9.77 -10.43 -9.54
C ASP A 146 -9.47 -10.72 -8.04
N VAL A 147 -8.23 -10.48 -7.63
CA VAL A 147 -7.81 -10.64 -6.23
C VAL A 147 -8.21 -9.42 -5.38
N ALA A 148 -8.36 -9.63 -4.07
CA ALA A 148 -8.62 -8.52 -3.15
C ALA A 148 -7.44 -7.53 -3.15
N HIS A 149 -7.74 -6.24 -3.31
CA HIS A 149 -6.76 -5.17 -3.53
C HIS A 149 -5.66 -5.13 -2.44
N GLY A 150 -6.05 -5.11 -1.16
CA GLY A 150 -5.08 -5.10 -0.06
C GLY A 150 -4.18 -6.33 -0.01
N ALA A 151 -4.71 -7.51 -0.40
CA ALA A 151 -3.92 -8.73 -0.49
C ALA A 151 -2.94 -8.67 -1.67
N GLY A 152 -3.37 -8.19 -2.83
CA GLY A 152 -2.48 -7.98 -3.98
C GLY A 152 -1.35 -6.99 -3.68
N LEU A 153 -1.64 -5.93 -2.92
CA LEU A 153 -0.63 -4.98 -2.44
C LEU A 153 0.40 -5.65 -1.51
N ALA A 154 -0.04 -6.42 -0.53
CA ALA A 154 0.85 -7.13 0.38
C ALA A 154 1.76 -8.11 -0.38
N ALA A 155 1.20 -8.85 -1.34
CA ALA A 155 1.91 -9.84 -2.14
C ALA A 155 3.06 -9.26 -3.00
N ILE A 156 2.89 -8.03 -3.51
CA ILE A 156 3.89 -7.41 -4.41
C ILE A 156 4.88 -6.51 -3.68
N TRP A 157 4.52 -5.96 -2.51
CA TRP A 157 5.27 -4.90 -1.86
C TRP A 157 6.71 -5.31 -1.50
N GLY A 158 6.90 -6.49 -0.91
CA GLY A 158 8.23 -6.96 -0.49
C GLY A 158 9.22 -7.06 -1.64
N SER A 159 8.78 -7.55 -2.80
CA SER A 159 9.60 -7.64 -4.01
C SER A 159 9.91 -6.26 -4.60
N TRP A 160 8.92 -5.36 -4.64
CA TRP A 160 9.14 -3.96 -4.99
C TRP A 160 10.16 -3.31 -4.05
N ALA A 161 9.98 -3.43 -2.75
CA ALA A 161 10.84 -2.83 -1.74
C ALA A 161 12.31 -3.28 -1.90
N ARG A 162 12.56 -4.59 -2.04
CA ARG A 162 13.90 -5.13 -2.28
C ARG A 162 14.50 -4.67 -3.61
N TYR A 163 13.67 -4.38 -4.61
CA TYR A 163 14.15 -3.89 -5.89
C TYR A 163 14.60 -2.42 -5.84
N VAL A 164 13.95 -1.59 -5.02
CA VAL A 164 14.16 -0.13 -5.02
C VAL A 164 14.92 0.42 -3.81
N TYR A 165 15.07 -0.33 -2.71
CA TYR A 165 15.53 0.21 -1.43
C TYR A 165 16.89 0.94 -1.52
N LYS A 166 17.80 0.47 -2.33
CA LYS A 166 19.12 1.10 -2.52
C LYS A 166 19.04 2.50 -3.14
N ASP A 167 18.06 2.72 -4.01
CA ASP A 167 17.85 4.00 -4.66
C ASP A 167 17.18 5.02 -3.70
N CYS A 168 16.62 4.55 -2.58
CA CYS A 168 15.94 5.36 -1.56
C CYS A 168 16.37 4.95 -0.13
N LEU A 169 17.60 4.49 0.05
CA LEU A 169 18.12 3.85 1.27
C LEU A 169 17.85 4.63 2.56
N PRO A 170 18.07 5.96 2.66
CA PRO A 170 17.81 6.69 3.90
C PRO A 170 16.33 6.64 4.35
N ARG A 171 15.38 6.50 3.41
CA ARG A 171 13.96 6.39 3.72
C ARG A 171 13.61 4.99 4.25
N PHE A 172 14.23 3.95 3.68
CA PHE A 172 14.05 2.57 4.15
C PHE A 172 14.68 2.36 5.54
N GLU A 173 15.87 2.91 5.78
CA GLU A 173 16.50 2.90 7.10
C GLU A 173 15.63 3.61 8.14
N LYS A 174 15.15 4.83 7.82
CA LYS A 174 14.27 5.60 8.69
C LYS A 174 12.94 4.87 8.97
N PHE A 175 12.33 4.25 7.97
CA PHE A 175 11.14 3.42 8.11
C PHE A 175 11.38 2.23 9.04
N ALA A 176 12.49 1.51 8.86
CA ALA A 176 12.84 0.37 9.68
C ALA A 176 12.92 0.75 11.17
N MET A 177 13.62 1.83 11.48
CA MET A 177 13.80 2.29 12.86
C MET A 177 12.54 2.92 13.45
N ASN A 178 11.90 3.83 12.73
CA ASN A 178 10.84 4.68 13.29
C ASN A 178 9.45 4.03 13.24
N VAL A 179 9.21 3.15 12.28
CA VAL A 179 7.92 2.47 12.12
C VAL A 179 7.99 1.04 12.63
N MET A 180 8.95 0.26 12.13
CA MET A 180 9.05 -1.18 12.45
C MET A 180 9.82 -1.46 13.73
N ARG A 181 10.44 -0.44 14.35
CA ARG A 181 11.20 -0.56 15.61
C ARG A 181 12.41 -1.50 15.52
N VAL A 182 13.03 -1.58 14.35
CA VAL A 182 14.25 -2.35 14.12
C VAL A 182 15.42 -1.66 14.79
N ASP A 183 16.29 -2.44 15.44
CA ASP A 183 17.52 -1.92 16.03
C ASP A 183 18.48 -1.39 14.96
N PRO A 184 19.15 -0.24 15.19
CA PRO A 184 20.04 0.39 14.21
C PRO A 184 21.43 -0.28 14.13
N GLU A 185 21.54 -1.57 14.45
CA GLU A 185 22.80 -2.31 14.38
C GLU A 185 23.11 -2.76 12.94
N GLY A 186 24.37 -2.63 12.54
CA GLY A 186 24.85 -3.02 11.22
C GLY A 186 24.92 -1.84 10.24
N THR A 187 24.93 -2.14 8.94
CA THR A 187 24.94 -1.13 7.90
C THR A 187 23.51 -0.61 7.63
N ALA A 188 23.40 0.53 6.96
CA ALA A 188 22.09 1.06 6.52
C ALA A 188 21.33 0.05 5.63
N ASP A 189 22.05 -0.72 4.78
CA ASP A 189 21.48 -1.83 4.01
C ASP A 189 20.88 -2.91 4.91
N ASP A 190 21.60 -3.32 5.97
CA ASP A 190 21.12 -4.35 6.91
C ASP A 190 19.87 -3.88 7.65
N VAL A 191 19.85 -2.62 8.10
CA VAL A 191 18.70 -2.02 8.79
C VAL A 191 17.50 -1.94 7.86
N ALA A 192 17.69 -1.47 6.62
CA ALA A 192 16.64 -1.37 5.62
C ALA A 192 16.02 -2.74 5.29
N LEU A 193 16.85 -3.77 5.09
CA LEU A 193 16.37 -5.13 4.79
C LEU A 193 15.60 -5.74 5.97
N ARG A 194 16.05 -5.56 7.20
CA ARG A 194 15.29 -5.98 8.39
C ARG A 194 13.94 -5.23 8.51
N GLY A 195 13.90 -3.96 8.10
CA GLY A 195 12.64 -3.21 8.04
C GLY A 195 11.66 -3.77 7.02
N ILE A 196 12.15 -4.21 5.87
CA ILE A 196 11.35 -4.88 4.83
C ILE A 196 10.84 -6.23 5.36
N GLU A 197 11.69 -7.02 6.00
CA GLU A 197 11.31 -8.30 6.59
C GLU A 197 10.26 -8.12 7.69
N ALA A 198 10.45 -7.14 8.56
CA ALA A 198 9.53 -6.88 9.68
C ALA A 198 8.11 -6.50 9.23
N ILE A 199 7.93 -5.78 8.12
CA ILE A 199 6.59 -5.49 7.61
C ILE A 199 6.00 -6.69 6.87
N GLU A 200 6.79 -7.52 6.21
CA GLU A 200 6.30 -8.79 5.66
C GLU A 200 5.84 -9.74 6.77
N ASP A 201 6.57 -9.80 7.88
CA ASP A 201 6.14 -10.56 9.06
C ASP A 201 4.82 -10.04 9.62
N PHE A 202 4.65 -8.71 9.66
CA PHE A 202 3.37 -8.11 10.02
C PHE A 202 2.25 -8.52 9.05
N PHE A 203 2.50 -8.57 7.73
CA PHE A 203 1.50 -9.09 6.78
C PHE A 203 1.16 -10.55 7.05
N ARG A 204 2.14 -11.39 7.37
CA ARG A 204 1.91 -12.79 7.75
C ARG A 204 1.10 -12.90 9.06
N GLU A 205 1.36 -12.03 10.06
CA GLU A 205 0.54 -11.94 11.28
C GLU A 205 -0.94 -11.68 10.93
N LEU A 206 -1.21 -10.83 9.95
CA LEU A 206 -2.57 -10.54 9.45
C LEU A 206 -3.11 -11.62 8.49
N LYS A 207 -2.37 -12.68 8.22
CA LYS A 207 -2.68 -13.69 7.21
C LYS A 207 -2.82 -13.13 5.81
N MET A 208 -2.09 -12.06 5.52
CA MET A 208 -1.97 -11.49 4.18
C MET A 208 -0.85 -12.19 3.42
N PRO A 209 -1.02 -12.40 2.10
CA PRO A 209 0.01 -13.02 1.26
C PRO A 209 1.23 -12.10 1.13
N THR A 210 2.41 -12.68 1.04
CA THR A 210 3.69 -11.99 0.79
C THR A 210 4.34 -12.40 -0.52
N SER A 211 3.64 -13.21 -1.32
CA SER A 211 3.99 -13.56 -2.71
C SER A 211 2.73 -13.72 -3.57
N ILE A 212 2.90 -13.73 -4.88
CA ILE A 212 1.81 -13.92 -5.85
C ILE A 212 1.22 -15.34 -5.72
N HIS A 213 2.04 -16.35 -5.47
CA HIS A 213 1.55 -17.71 -5.24
C HIS A 213 0.64 -17.82 -4.01
N GLU A 214 0.94 -17.07 -2.97
CA GLU A 214 0.10 -17.04 -1.75
C GLU A 214 -1.28 -16.37 -1.97
N LEU A 215 -1.47 -15.65 -3.10
CA LEU A 215 -2.80 -15.21 -3.54
C LEU A 215 -3.65 -16.34 -4.12
N GLY A 216 -3.07 -17.53 -4.33
CA GLY A 216 -3.72 -18.68 -4.97
C GLY A 216 -3.74 -18.59 -6.49
N ILE A 217 -2.84 -17.83 -7.10
CA ILE A 217 -2.68 -17.67 -8.54
C ILE A 217 -1.26 -18.03 -8.98
N ASP A 218 -1.14 -18.62 -10.17
CA ASP A 218 0.13 -19.04 -10.76
C ASP A 218 0.26 -18.44 -12.17
N PRO A 219 0.61 -17.15 -12.29
CA PRO A 219 0.72 -16.50 -13.59
C PRO A 219 1.86 -17.07 -14.41
N THR A 220 1.60 -17.27 -15.69
CA THR A 220 2.61 -17.66 -16.68
C THR A 220 3.59 -16.51 -16.94
N ASP A 221 4.75 -16.83 -17.52
CA ASP A 221 5.74 -15.80 -17.89
C ASP A 221 5.17 -14.79 -18.91
N GLU A 222 4.28 -15.23 -19.79
CA GLU A 222 3.55 -14.38 -20.74
C GLU A 222 2.59 -13.43 -20.02
N GLU A 223 1.91 -13.88 -18.98
CA GLU A 223 1.02 -13.03 -18.15
C GLU A 223 1.83 -12.04 -17.34
N LEU A 224 2.99 -12.41 -16.77
CA LEU A 224 3.90 -11.48 -16.11
C LEU A 224 4.37 -10.37 -17.05
N LYS A 225 4.75 -10.71 -18.28
CA LYS A 225 5.12 -9.73 -19.31
C LYS A 225 3.94 -8.85 -19.72
N LEU A 226 2.75 -9.45 -19.85
CA LEU A 226 1.52 -8.70 -20.16
C LEU A 226 1.20 -7.69 -19.05
N MET A 227 1.28 -8.09 -17.77
CA MET A 227 1.07 -7.19 -16.64
C MET A 227 2.10 -6.04 -16.64
N ALA A 228 3.38 -6.33 -16.83
CA ALA A 228 4.43 -5.31 -16.91
C ALA A 228 4.18 -4.31 -18.04
N HIS A 229 3.81 -4.82 -19.22
CA HIS A 229 3.48 -3.99 -20.39
C HIS A 229 2.26 -3.11 -20.13
N LYS A 230 1.16 -3.67 -19.62
CA LYS A 230 -0.07 -2.92 -19.28
C LYS A 230 0.19 -1.86 -18.19
N CYS A 231 0.97 -2.19 -17.16
CA CYS A 231 1.37 -1.28 -16.11
C CYS A 231 2.17 -0.09 -16.69
N SER A 232 3.18 -0.38 -17.52
CA SER A 232 4.00 0.64 -18.18
C SER A 232 3.13 1.58 -19.03
N ILE A 233 2.27 1.06 -19.89
CA ILE A 233 1.35 1.89 -20.69
C ILE A 233 0.43 2.72 -19.78
N GLY A 234 -0.14 2.13 -18.74
CA GLY A 234 -1.02 2.82 -17.79
C GLY A 234 -0.32 3.97 -17.05
N CYS A 235 0.99 3.84 -16.86
CA CYS A 235 1.85 4.84 -16.22
C CYS A 235 2.60 5.75 -17.22
N LYS A 236 2.22 5.76 -18.50
CA LYS A 236 2.86 6.56 -19.56
C LYS A 236 4.36 6.28 -19.73
N GLY A 237 4.76 5.03 -19.58
CA GLY A 237 6.12 4.53 -19.79
C GLY A 237 6.96 4.33 -18.53
N SER A 238 6.61 4.96 -17.40
CA SER A 238 7.37 4.77 -16.15
C SER A 238 6.56 5.12 -14.91
N LYS A 239 6.98 4.58 -13.75
CA LYS A 239 6.35 4.83 -12.44
C LYS A 239 7.39 4.75 -11.33
N GLY A 240 7.13 5.48 -10.22
CA GLY A 240 7.92 5.46 -9.01
C GLY A 240 8.69 6.74 -8.74
N SER A 241 8.84 7.09 -7.46
CA SER A 241 9.66 8.20 -6.96
C SER A 241 10.81 7.74 -6.05
N ALA A 242 10.71 6.56 -5.44
CA ALA A 242 11.85 5.91 -4.79
C ALA A 242 12.89 5.50 -5.85
N LYS A 243 12.42 4.91 -6.92
CA LYS A 243 13.15 4.62 -8.16
C LYS A 243 12.19 4.72 -9.34
N VAL A 244 12.63 5.31 -10.44
CA VAL A 244 11.85 5.32 -11.69
C VAL A 244 11.91 3.93 -12.31
N LEU A 245 10.77 3.26 -12.37
CA LEU A 245 10.61 1.91 -12.93
C LEU A 245 10.07 1.98 -14.35
N HIS A 246 10.69 1.24 -15.25
CA HIS A 246 10.23 0.99 -16.61
C HIS A 246 9.68 -0.43 -16.75
N GLU A 247 9.16 -0.79 -17.91
CA GLU A 247 8.51 -2.08 -18.17
C GLU A 247 9.36 -3.29 -17.74
N GLU A 248 10.65 -3.27 -18.05
CA GLU A 248 11.58 -4.35 -17.68
C GLU A 248 11.77 -4.46 -16.15
N ASP A 249 11.78 -3.33 -15.44
CA ASP A 249 11.87 -3.32 -13.97
C ASP A 249 10.59 -3.90 -13.35
N MET A 250 9.43 -3.52 -13.89
CA MET A 250 8.12 -4.02 -13.47
C MET A 250 8.02 -5.55 -13.66
N TYR A 251 8.50 -6.05 -14.80
CA TYR A 251 8.57 -7.50 -15.05
C TYR A 251 9.46 -8.21 -14.02
N LYS A 252 10.65 -7.66 -13.73
CA LYS A 252 11.56 -8.25 -12.72
C LYS A 252 10.93 -8.29 -11.33
N ILE A 253 10.19 -7.24 -10.95
CA ILE A 253 9.49 -7.18 -9.66
C ILE A 253 8.41 -8.27 -9.60
N TYR A 254 7.58 -8.42 -10.64
CA TYR A 254 6.58 -9.50 -10.70
C TYR A 254 7.22 -10.88 -10.59
N LYS A 255 8.32 -11.09 -11.34
CA LYS A 255 9.02 -12.38 -11.33
C LYS A 255 9.64 -12.71 -9.97
N ALA A 256 10.09 -11.70 -9.23
CA ALA A 256 10.63 -11.87 -7.88
C ALA A 256 9.53 -12.05 -6.83
N ALA A 257 8.29 -11.74 -7.16
CA ALA A 257 7.12 -11.86 -6.27
C ALA A 257 6.41 -13.23 -6.39
N LEU A 258 6.85 -14.11 -7.29
CA LEU A 258 6.34 -15.48 -7.37
C LEU A 258 6.82 -16.29 -6.16
#